data_a3c83875848b0589ae1be542ae73d5e4
#
_entry.id   a3c83875848b0589ae1be542ae73d5e4
#
_cell.length_a   1.000
_cell.length_b   1.000
_cell.length_c   1.000
_cell.angle_alpha   90.00
_cell.angle_beta   90.00
_cell.angle_gamma   90.00
#
_symmetry.space_group_name_H-M   'P 1'
#
loop_
_entity.id
_entity.type
_entity.pdbx_description
1 polymer ?
#
loop_
_entity_poly.entity_id
_entity_poly.type
_entity_poly.pdbx_seq_one_letter_code
_entity_poly.pdbx_strand_id
1 'polypeptide(L)'
;SLARPNMPLDAEQSIVQKTDPDAQPIMSVMIAGNLPIRELTRFADKTVKEHLQRVSGVGSIRVVGGRDREIRIWLDAVKLRSYAVTADDVIGAIRREHAEIPGGRLETEGLQTEFSVKTMGEVTSVAEFADIVIAFRDDGLPTRIGDVARIEDGMEDSRSYAELDGQPGMSLISALS
;
A
#
# COMPACT_ATOMS: atom_id res chain seq x y z
N SER A 1 12.02 -17.17 17.37
CA SER A 1 12.88 -17.08 16.19
C SER A 1 13.13 -18.43 15.47
N LEU A 2 12.30 -19.47 15.70
CA LEU A 2 12.48 -20.82 15.13
C LEU A 2 11.49 -21.15 13.99
N ALA A 3 10.57 -20.24 13.62
CA ALA A 3 9.54 -20.53 12.62
C ALA A 3 9.87 -20.06 11.20
N ARG A 4 10.97 -19.34 10.98
CA ARG A 4 11.33 -18.76 9.68
C ARG A 4 11.74 -19.73 8.57
N PRO A 5 12.32 -20.92 8.80
CA PRO A 5 12.80 -21.76 7.70
C PRO A 5 11.72 -22.50 6.92
N ASN A 6 10.49 -22.56 7.43
CA ASN A 6 9.41 -23.38 6.85
C ASN A 6 8.20 -22.57 6.35
N MET A 7 8.30 -21.26 6.23
CA MET A 7 7.22 -20.46 5.64
C MET A 7 7.33 -20.45 4.11
N PRO A 8 6.20 -20.57 3.40
CA PRO A 8 6.14 -20.34 1.97
C PRO A 8 6.71 -18.96 1.61
N LEU A 9 7.30 -18.82 0.42
CA LEU A 9 7.92 -17.57 -0.04
C LEU A 9 6.92 -16.42 -0.16
N ASP A 10 5.64 -16.72 -0.23
CA ASP A 10 4.50 -15.79 -0.34
C ASP A 10 3.87 -15.44 1.02
N ALA A 11 4.38 -15.98 2.11
CA ALA A 11 3.87 -15.62 3.42
C ALA A 11 4.25 -14.18 3.77
N GLU A 12 3.24 -13.35 4.01
CA GLU A 12 3.45 -12.02 4.58
C GLU A 12 4.30 -12.11 5.86
N GLN A 13 5.23 -11.18 6.02
CA GLN A 13 6.05 -11.14 7.23
C GLN A 13 5.11 -11.02 8.44
N SER A 14 5.22 -11.99 9.36
CA SER A 14 4.48 -11.93 10.61
C SER A 14 4.92 -10.70 11.39
N ILE A 15 4.06 -9.70 11.45
CA ILE A 15 4.23 -8.53 12.31
C ILE A 15 3.76 -8.96 13.69
N VAL A 16 4.71 -9.23 14.58
CA VAL A 16 4.41 -9.47 15.99
C VAL A 16 4.21 -8.09 16.64
N GLN A 17 2.98 -7.65 16.72
CA GLN A 17 2.60 -6.51 17.56
C GLN A 17 2.19 -7.05 18.93
N LYS A 18 2.74 -6.45 19.99
CA LYS A 18 2.23 -6.63 21.34
C LYS A 18 0.86 -5.93 21.41
N THR A 19 -0.20 -6.67 21.14
CA THR A 19 -1.57 -6.18 21.30
C THR A 19 -2.00 -6.57 22.71
N ASP A 20 -2.38 -5.58 23.50
CA ASP A 20 -3.06 -5.84 24.77
C ASP A 20 -4.51 -6.23 24.40
N PRO A 21 -4.91 -7.49 24.65
CA PRO A 21 -6.27 -7.95 24.36
C PRO A 21 -7.32 -7.24 25.24
N ASP A 22 -6.90 -6.64 26.35
CA ASP A 22 -7.77 -5.89 27.27
C ASP A 22 -7.83 -4.39 26.94
N ALA A 23 -7.07 -3.91 25.97
CA ALA A 23 -7.12 -2.53 25.50
C ALA A 23 -8.43 -2.25 24.76
N GLN A 24 -9.48 -1.98 25.53
CA GLN A 24 -10.75 -1.57 24.96
C GLN A 24 -10.64 -0.15 24.37
N PRO A 25 -11.25 0.09 23.21
CA PRO A 25 -11.36 1.44 22.68
C PRO A 25 -12.10 2.35 23.66
N ILE A 26 -11.46 3.43 24.05
CA ILE A 26 -12.05 4.40 24.99
C ILE A 26 -12.71 5.56 24.28
N MET A 27 -12.28 5.84 23.05
CA MET A 27 -12.80 6.97 22.28
C MET A 27 -12.76 6.64 20.79
N SER A 28 -13.80 7.10 20.10
CA SER A 28 -13.88 7.09 18.65
C SER A 28 -14.12 8.51 18.16
N VAL A 29 -13.27 9.01 17.29
CA VAL A 29 -13.39 10.32 16.65
C VAL A 29 -13.75 10.11 15.19
N MET A 30 -14.94 10.58 14.79
CA MET A 30 -15.38 10.54 13.40
C MET A 30 -14.92 11.80 12.66
N ILE A 31 -14.39 11.59 11.46
CA ILE A 31 -14.04 12.64 10.51
C ILE A 31 -14.87 12.41 9.26
N ALA A 32 -15.75 13.34 8.94
CA ALA A 32 -16.54 13.33 7.71
C ALA A 32 -16.52 14.73 7.07
N GLY A 33 -16.70 14.80 5.77
CA GLY A 33 -16.74 16.07 5.05
C GLY A 33 -16.84 15.88 3.55
N ASN A 34 -16.99 17.00 2.83
CA ASN A 34 -17.12 17.03 1.37
C ASN A 34 -15.79 16.86 0.61
N LEU A 35 -14.73 16.45 1.29
CA LEU A 35 -13.45 16.16 0.65
C LEU A 35 -13.45 14.74 0.08
N PRO A 36 -12.69 14.48 -1.00
CA PRO A 36 -12.44 13.13 -1.47
C PRO A 36 -11.89 12.25 -0.35
N ILE A 37 -12.32 11.00 -0.28
CA ILE A 37 -11.91 10.07 0.78
C ILE A 37 -10.39 9.95 0.92
N ARG A 38 -9.64 10.07 -0.18
CA ARG A 38 -8.18 10.10 -0.22
C ARG A 38 -7.59 11.26 0.59
N GLU A 39 -8.15 12.45 0.44
CA GLU A 39 -7.69 13.65 1.16
C GLU A 39 -8.08 13.58 2.64
N LEU A 40 -9.28 13.08 2.94
CA LEU A 40 -9.71 12.82 4.30
C LEU A 40 -8.79 11.79 4.98
N THR A 41 -8.44 10.68 4.30
CA THR A 41 -7.52 9.67 4.82
C THR A 41 -6.17 10.28 5.15
N ARG A 42 -5.59 11.04 4.21
CA ARG A 42 -4.30 11.69 4.43
C ARG A 42 -4.35 12.68 5.60
N PHE A 43 -5.41 13.47 5.70
CA PHE A 43 -5.60 14.41 6.81
C PHE A 43 -5.74 13.68 8.14
N ALA A 44 -6.54 12.60 8.18
CA ALA A 44 -6.73 11.79 9.39
C ALA A 44 -5.42 11.15 9.85
N ASP A 45 -4.66 10.55 8.94
CA ASP A 45 -3.43 9.82 9.29
C ASP A 45 -2.27 10.77 9.60
N LYS A 46 -2.03 11.79 8.78
CA LYS A 46 -0.88 12.69 8.93
C LYS A 46 -1.09 13.84 9.90
N THR A 47 -2.32 14.26 10.13
CA THR A 47 -2.59 15.42 11.00
C THR A 47 -3.27 14.99 12.29
N VAL A 48 -4.43 14.37 12.19
CA VAL A 48 -5.23 14.10 13.38
C VAL A 48 -4.62 13.00 14.24
N LYS A 49 -4.26 11.88 13.63
CA LYS A 49 -3.64 10.74 14.33
C LYS A 49 -2.32 11.13 15.00
N GLU A 50 -1.44 11.87 14.30
CA GLU A 50 -0.17 12.31 14.87
C GLU A 50 -0.36 13.26 16.05
N HIS A 51 -1.35 14.15 15.99
CA HIS A 51 -1.65 15.04 17.13
C HIS A 51 -2.20 14.27 18.33
N LEU A 52 -3.12 13.33 18.06
CA LEU A 52 -3.71 12.51 19.13
C LEU A 52 -2.69 11.59 19.80
N GLN A 53 -1.76 11.02 19.02
CA GLN A 53 -0.69 10.16 19.56
C GLN A 53 0.28 10.88 20.50
N ARG A 54 0.35 12.21 20.44
CA ARG A 54 1.20 13.02 21.33
C ARG A 54 0.55 13.30 22.68
N VAL A 55 -0.73 12.97 22.83
CA VAL A 55 -1.47 13.18 24.09
C VAL A 55 -1.08 12.08 25.06
N SER A 56 -0.69 12.47 26.27
CA SER A 56 -0.33 11.52 27.33
C SER A 56 -1.52 10.62 27.69
N GLY A 57 -1.28 9.32 27.75
CA GLY A 57 -2.33 8.31 28.02
C GLY A 57 -3.02 7.75 26.78
N VAL A 58 -2.70 8.27 25.58
CA VAL A 58 -3.14 7.67 24.32
C VAL A 58 -2.12 6.61 23.91
N GLY A 59 -2.58 5.35 23.82
CA GLY A 59 -1.75 4.24 23.38
C GLY A 59 -1.73 4.08 21.86
N SER A 60 -2.63 3.28 21.32
CA SER A 60 -2.72 3.06 19.89
C SER A 60 -3.91 3.78 19.27
N ILE A 61 -3.75 4.28 18.04
CA ILE A 61 -4.85 4.84 17.25
C ILE A 61 -4.97 4.06 15.95
N ARG A 62 -6.17 3.51 15.73
CA ARG A 62 -6.53 2.80 14.49
C ARG A 62 -7.45 3.67 13.66
N VAL A 63 -7.12 3.82 12.38
CA VAL A 63 -8.00 4.47 11.39
C VAL A 63 -8.88 3.40 10.73
N VAL A 64 -10.18 3.63 10.69
CA VAL A 64 -11.19 2.76 10.09
C VAL A 64 -11.99 3.55 9.06
N GLY A 65 -12.22 2.98 7.88
CA GLY A 65 -12.91 3.63 6.77
C GLY A 65 -12.02 4.48 5.87
N GLY A 66 -10.72 4.62 6.22
CA GLY A 66 -9.73 5.25 5.35
C GLY A 66 -9.32 4.34 4.18
N ARG A 67 -8.81 4.96 3.12
CA ARG A 67 -8.26 4.25 1.95
C ARG A 67 -6.90 4.86 1.61
N ASP A 68 -5.86 4.08 1.78
CA ASP A 68 -4.51 4.50 1.44
C ASP A 68 -4.31 4.60 -0.07
N ARG A 69 -3.39 5.47 -0.48
CA ARG A 69 -2.95 5.54 -1.87
C ARG A 69 -2.18 4.28 -2.23
N GLU A 70 -2.46 3.76 -3.41
CA GLU A 70 -1.86 2.56 -3.94
C GLU A 70 -1.51 2.75 -5.42
N ILE A 71 -0.30 2.38 -5.80
CA ILE A 71 0.07 2.33 -7.22
C ILE A 71 -0.15 0.90 -7.71
N ARG A 72 -1.05 0.74 -8.67
CA ARG A 72 -1.36 -0.53 -9.30
C ARG A 72 -0.58 -0.68 -10.59
N ILE A 73 0.13 -1.80 -10.72
CA ILE A 73 0.96 -2.11 -11.88
C ILE A 73 0.40 -3.37 -12.53
N TRP A 74 -0.27 -3.19 -13.67
CA TRP A 74 -0.89 -4.25 -14.46
C TRP A 74 0.12 -4.77 -15.47
N LEU A 75 0.70 -5.94 -15.23
CA LEU A 75 1.67 -6.57 -16.10
C LEU A 75 1.00 -7.21 -17.31
N ASP A 76 1.52 -6.95 -18.51
CA ASP A 76 1.08 -7.55 -19.75
C ASP A 76 1.95 -8.77 -20.06
N ALA A 77 1.38 -9.97 -19.96
CA ALA A 77 2.11 -11.23 -20.17
C ALA A 77 2.65 -11.39 -21.60
N VAL A 78 2.03 -10.74 -22.59
CA VAL A 78 2.53 -10.78 -23.99
C VAL A 78 3.76 -9.91 -24.12
N LYS A 79 3.70 -8.70 -23.55
CA LYS A 79 4.84 -7.77 -23.56
C LYS A 79 6.00 -8.31 -22.73
N LEU A 80 5.75 -8.86 -21.53
CA LEU A 80 6.80 -9.49 -20.72
C LEU A 80 7.59 -10.52 -21.53
N ARG A 81 6.89 -11.40 -22.25
CA ARG A 81 7.53 -12.39 -23.14
C ARG A 81 8.30 -11.76 -24.30
N SER A 82 7.73 -10.71 -24.91
CA SER A 82 8.36 -10.00 -26.05
C SER A 82 9.66 -9.31 -25.66
N TYR A 83 9.72 -8.81 -24.43
CA TYR A 83 10.90 -8.15 -23.86
C TYR A 83 11.83 -9.10 -23.09
N ALA A 84 11.51 -10.42 -23.06
CA ALA A 84 12.26 -11.46 -22.34
C ALA A 84 12.49 -11.12 -20.85
N VAL A 85 11.48 -10.51 -20.18
CA VAL A 85 11.49 -10.19 -18.76
C VAL A 85 10.35 -10.91 -18.05
N THR A 86 10.53 -11.18 -16.77
CA THR A 86 9.56 -11.86 -15.91
C THR A 86 8.89 -10.88 -14.93
N ALA A 87 7.80 -11.32 -14.29
CA ALA A 87 7.18 -10.54 -13.21
C ALA A 87 8.16 -10.35 -12.03
N ASP A 88 8.99 -11.34 -11.73
CA ASP A 88 9.99 -11.26 -10.66
C ASP A 88 11.08 -10.22 -10.97
N ASP A 89 11.45 -10.05 -12.24
CA ASP A 89 12.39 -9.01 -12.66
C ASP A 89 11.80 -7.61 -12.41
N VAL A 90 10.50 -7.44 -12.70
CA VAL A 90 9.78 -6.17 -12.41
C VAL A 90 9.74 -5.90 -10.91
N ILE A 91 9.35 -6.90 -10.10
CA ILE A 91 9.31 -6.78 -8.63
C ILE A 91 10.70 -6.45 -8.08
N GLY A 92 11.73 -7.14 -8.61
CA GLY A 92 13.12 -6.90 -8.23
C GLY A 92 13.59 -5.49 -8.58
N ALA A 93 13.19 -4.95 -9.74
CA ALA A 93 13.50 -3.58 -10.14
C ALA A 93 12.85 -2.56 -9.21
N ILE A 94 11.57 -2.73 -8.91
CA ILE A 94 10.84 -1.86 -7.98
C ILE A 94 11.50 -1.88 -6.59
N ARG A 95 11.87 -3.06 -6.08
CA ARG A 95 12.55 -3.19 -4.78
C ARG A 95 13.93 -2.53 -4.74
N ARG A 96 14.65 -2.48 -5.84
CA ARG A 96 15.96 -1.80 -5.90
C ARG A 96 15.84 -0.28 -5.82
N GLU A 97 14.81 0.28 -6.47
CA GLU A 97 14.59 1.73 -6.49
C GLU A 97 13.87 2.23 -5.22
N HIS A 98 13.02 1.39 -4.64
CA HIS A 98 12.21 1.72 -3.47
C HIS A 98 12.45 0.67 -2.38
N ALA A 99 13.48 0.86 -1.56
CA ALA A 99 13.91 -0.09 -0.52
C ALA A 99 12.84 -0.37 0.57
N GLU A 100 11.78 0.43 0.63
CA GLU A 100 10.72 0.35 1.64
C GLU A 100 9.35 -0.05 1.05
N ILE A 101 9.30 -1.06 0.18
CA ILE A 101 8.01 -1.59 -0.26
C ILE A 101 7.57 -2.69 0.70
N PRO A 102 6.59 -2.45 1.58
CA PRO A 102 5.91 -3.52 2.28
C PRO A 102 5.15 -4.34 1.24
N GLY A 103 5.23 -5.66 1.35
CA GLY A 103 4.76 -6.68 0.44
C GLY A 103 3.60 -6.28 -0.46
N GLY A 104 3.87 -6.19 -1.76
CA GLY A 104 2.84 -5.97 -2.76
C GLY A 104 1.96 -7.21 -2.87
N ARG A 105 0.68 -7.02 -3.15
CA ARG A 105 -0.27 -8.08 -3.40
C ARG A 105 -0.19 -8.47 -4.86
N LEU A 106 0.02 -9.74 -5.14
CA LEU A 106 -0.07 -10.31 -6.48
C LEU A 106 -1.49 -10.86 -6.68
N GLU A 107 -2.24 -10.25 -7.57
CA GLU A 107 -3.52 -10.78 -8.02
C GLU A 107 -3.42 -11.11 -9.52
N THR A 108 -3.83 -12.30 -9.90
CA THR A 108 -3.79 -12.73 -11.31
C THR A 108 -5.21 -12.92 -11.80
N GLU A 109 -5.61 -12.12 -12.78
CA GLU A 109 -6.88 -12.26 -13.48
C GLU A 109 -6.62 -12.53 -14.97
N GLY A 110 -6.80 -13.79 -15.38
CA GLY A 110 -6.54 -14.23 -16.74
C GLY A 110 -5.07 -14.14 -17.17
N LEU A 111 -4.77 -13.32 -18.20
CA LEU A 111 -3.43 -13.09 -18.73
C LEU A 111 -2.73 -11.84 -18.13
N GLN A 112 -3.38 -11.18 -17.19
CA GLN A 112 -2.85 -10.00 -16.52
C GLN A 112 -2.54 -10.33 -15.06
N THR A 113 -1.39 -9.91 -14.61
CA THR A 113 -0.98 -9.99 -13.20
C THR A 113 -0.92 -8.58 -12.66
N GLU A 114 -1.72 -8.31 -11.64
CA GLU A 114 -1.70 -7.04 -10.92
C GLU A 114 -0.69 -7.09 -9.78
N PHE A 115 0.10 -6.05 -9.68
CA PHE A 115 1.00 -5.81 -8.55
C PHE A 115 0.70 -4.46 -7.93
N SER A 116 0.39 -4.47 -6.66
CA SER A 116 -0.03 -3.30 -5.90
C SER A 116 1.09 -2.85 -4.97
N VAL A 117 1.47 -1.57 -5.05
CA VAL A 117 2.52 -0.99 -4.22
C VAL A 117 1.93 0.10 -3.32
N LYS A 118 2.02 -0.11 -2.00
CA LYS A 118 1.72 0.95 -1.04
C LYS A 118 2.89 1.92 -0.98
N THR A 119 2.62 3.18 -1.26
CA THR A 119 3.62 4.24 -1.12
C THR A 119 3.57 4.80 0.30
N MET A 120 4.52 4.41 1.14
CA MET A 120 4.72 5.02 2.45
C MET A 120 5.73 6.16 2.29
N GLY A 121 5.29 7.41 2.20
CA GLY A 121 6.19 8.55 2.12
C GLY A 121 5.90 9.53 0.99
N GLU A 122 6.92 10.18 0.48
CA GLU A 122 6.83 11.22 -0.54
C GLU A 122 6.18 10.72 -1.84
N VAL A 123 5.48 11.66 -2.51
CA VAL A 123 4.63 11.41 -3.67
C VAL A 123 5.46 10.92 -4.85
N THR A 124 5.73 9.62 -4.90
CA THR A 124 6.24 9.00 -6.12
C THR A 124 5.14 9.04 -7.18
N SER A 125 5.43 9.64 -8.31
CA SER A 125 4.47 9.80 -9.40
C SER A 125 4.35 8.51 -10.21
N VAL A 126 3.21 8.32 -10.89
CA VAL A 126 3.02 7.23 -11.86
C VAL A 126 4.14 7.22 -12.92
N ALA A 127 4.60 8.41 -13.32
CA ALA A 127 5.68 8.56 -14.29
C ALA A 127 7.01 8.00 -13.78
N GLU A 128 7.35 8.23 -12.52
CA GLU A 128 8.58 7.69 -11.90
C GLU A 128 8.57 6.16 -11.89
N PHE A 129 7.44 5.54 -11.57
CA PHE A 129 7.31 4.08 -11.67
C PHE A 129 7.43 3.57 -13.10
N ALA A 130 6.88 4.30 -14.09
CA ALA A 130 6.99 3.91 -15.48
C ALA A 130 8.44 3.94 -16.00
N ASP A 131 9.25 4.84 -15.46
CA ASP A 131 10.64 5.05 -15.86
C ASP A 131 11.64 4.07 -15.21
N ILE A 132 11.25 3.29 -14.20
CA ILE A 132 12.11 2.31 -13.56
C ILE A 132 12.62 1.30 -14.59
N VAL A 133 13.94 1.12 -14.63
CA VAL A 133 14.61 0.17 -15.54
C VAL A 133 14.58 -1.23 -14.94
N ILE A 134 14.00 -2.17 -15.68
CA ILE A 134 13.94 -3.60 -15.32
C ILE A 134 15.24 -4.29 -15.72
N ALA A 135 15.62 -4.17 -17.00
CA ALA A 135 16.75 -4.83 -17.61
C ALA A 135 17.26 -4.03 -18.81
N PHE A 136 18.46 -4.35 -19.30
CA PHE A 136 18.97 -3.86 -20.56
C PHE A 136 18.91 -4.99 -21.60
N ARG A 137 18.46 -4.67 -22.81
CA ARG A 137 18.41 -5.59 -23.94
C ARG A 137 19.79 -5.78 -24.56
N ASP A 138 19.94 -6.75 -25.44
CA ASP A 138 21.19 -7.03 -26.16
C ASP A 138 21.71 -5.84 -26.99
N ASP A 139 20.78 -4.97 -27.43
CA ASP A 139 21.09 -3.72 -28.14
C ASP A 139 21.49 -2.56 -27.20
N GLY A 140 21.57 -2.81 -25.90
CA GLY A 140 21.89 -1.83 -24.86
C GLY A 140 20.75 -0.87 -24.48
N LEU A 141 19.57 -1.02 -25.08
CA LEU A 141 18.41 -0.20 -24.72
C LEU A 141 17.74 -0.69 -23.41
N PRO A 142 17.36 0.22 -22.50
CA PRO A 142 16.70 -0.18 -21.29
C PRO A 142 15.25 -0.63 -21.58
N THR A 143 14.81 -1.69 -20.91
CA THR A 143 13.41 -2.06 -20.79
C THR A 143 12.88 -1.47 -19.49
N ARG A 144 11.83 -0.67 -19.56
CA ARG A 144 11.23 0.03 -18.43
C ARG A 144 9.91 -0.64 -18.02
N ILE A 145 9.43 -0.35 -16.81
CA ILE A 145 8.13 -0.87 -16.36
C ILE A 145 7.01 -0.42 -17.29
N GLY A 146 7.03 0.84 -17.75
CA GLY A 146 6.03 1.37 -18.69
C GLY A 146 5.98 0.65 -20.03
N ASP A 147 7.05 -0.05 -20.45
CA ASP A 147 7.07 -0.83 -21.69
C ASP A 147 6.23 -2.12 -21.56
N VAL A 148 6.17 -2.71 -20.38
CA VAL A 148 5.59 -4.04 -20.13
C VAL A 148 4.37 -4.01 -19.21
N ALA A 149 4.03 -2.84 -18.67
CA ALA A 149 2.92 -2.68 -17.74
C ALA A 149 2.11 -1.41 -18.00
N ARG A 150 0.87 -1.42 -17.51
CA ARG A 150 0.04 -0.22 -17.31
C ARG A 150 0.10 0.14 -15.82
N ILE A 151 0.34 1.41 -15.53
CA ILE A 151 0.45 1.90 -14.15
C ILE A 151 -0.71 2.84 -13.87
N GLU A 152 -1.32 2.66 -12.71
CA GLU A 152 -2.50 3.40 -12.28
C GLU A 152 -2.33 3.92 -10.85
N ASP A 153 -2.63 5.20 -10.64
CA ASP A 153 -2.73 5.80 -9.30
C ASP A 153 -4.12 5.51 -8.73
N GLY A 154 -4.21 4.57 -7.84
CA GLY A 154 -5.43 4.10 -7.24
C GLY A 154 -5.50 4.33 -5.73
N MET A 155 -6.46 3.68 -5.13
CA MET A 155 -6.63 3.59 -3.68
C MET A 155 -6.81 2.13 -3.30
N GLU A 156 -6.32 1.76 -2.11
CA GLU A 156 -6.56 0.44 -1.55
C GLU A 156 -8.05 0.07 -1.58
N ASP A 157 -8.34 -1.20 -1.79
CA ASP A 157 -9.73 -1.67 -1.77
C ASP A 157 -10.35 -1.42 -0.40
N SER A 158 -11.61 -1.00 -0.41
CA SER A 158 -12.35 -0.68 0.81
C SER A 158 -12.55 -1.95 1.65
N ARG A 159 -11.79 -2.09 2.72
CA ARG A 159 -11.95 -3.18 3.70
C ARG A 159 -12.83 -2.78 4.88
N SER A 160 -13.06 -1.50 5.05
CA SER A 160 -13.88 -0.95 6.12
C SER A 160 -14.61 0.29 5.61
N TYR A 161 -15.79 0.51 6.14
CA TYR A 161 -16.63 1.65 5.78
C TYR A 161 -17.04 2.39 7.05
N ALA A 162 -16.96 3.71 7.01
CA ALA A 162 -17.48 4.55 8.06
C ALA A 162 -18.29 5.69 7.45
N GLU A 163 -19.39 6.02 8.06
CA GLU A 163 -20.32 7.05 7.61
C GLU A 163 -20.83 7.86 8.78
N LEU A 164 -21.00 9.16 8.59
CA LEU A 164 -21.61 10.06 9.54
C LEU A 164 -22.69 10.87 8.82
N ASP A 165 -23.94 10.73 9.26
CA ASP A 165 -25.11 11.44 8.71
C ASP A 165 -25.27 11.27 7.19
N GLY A 166 -25.00 10.07 6.66
CA GLY A 166 -25.08 9.76 5.23
C GLY A 166 -23.90 10.26 4.41
N GLN A 167 -22.85 10.78 5.04
CA GLN A 167 -21.62 11.20 4.37
C GLN A 167 -20.48 10.21 4.62
N PRO A 168 -19.74 9.80 3.59
CA PRO A 168 -18.56 8.99 3.76
C PRO A 168 -17.56 9.67 4.69
N GLY A 169 -17.01 8.89 5.60
CA GLY A 169 -16.07 9.39 6.59
C GLY A 169 -15.12 8.31 7.04
N MET A 170 -14.39 8.60 8.10
CA MET A 170 -13.53 7.65 8.76
C MET A 170 -13.56 7.83 10.27
N SER A 171 -13.25 6.77 10.97
CA SER A 171 -13.20 6.76 12.43
C SER A 171 -11.76 6.52 12.89
N LEU A 172 -11.29 7.34 13.81
CA LEU A 172 -10.05 7.11 14.57
C LEU A 172 -10.47 6.52 15.92
N ILE A 173 -10.06 5.29 16.14
CA ILE A 173 -10.36 4.55 17.36
C ILE A 173 -9.11 4.54 18.23
N SER A 174 -9.21 5.10 19.44
CA SER A 174 -8.12 5.21 20.40
C SER A 174 -8.29 4.20 21.53
N ALA A 175 -7.21 3.54 21.92
CA ALA A 175 -7.08 2.76 23.13
C ALA A 175 -6.11 3.44 24.11
N LEU A 176 -6.24 3.16 25.41
CA LEU A 176 -5.28 3.57 26.43
C LEU A 176 -3.94 2.81 26.26
N SER A 177 -2.85 3.47 26.66
CA SER A 177 -1.52 2.84 26.79
C SER A 177 -1.32 2.27 28.18
#